data_faebbeb1b2ee3c3b9eb65caea9ea7682
#
_entry.id   faebbeb1b2ee3c3b9eb65caea9ea7682
#
_cell.length_a   1.000
_cell.length_b   1.000
_cell.length_c   1.000
_cell.angle_alpha   90.00
_cell.angle_beta   90.00
_cell.angle_gamma   90.00
#
_symmetry.space_group_name_H-M   'P 1'
#
loop_
_entity.id
_entity.type
_entity.pdbx_description
1 polymer ?
#
loop_
_entity_poly.entity_id
_entity_poly.type
_entity_poly.pdbx_seq_one_letter_code
_entity_poly.pdbx_strand_id
1 'polypeptide(L)'
;QARNLFHVAIAMYDAWAAYDKEADTYLLGKTVGGVNCPFKGIPVPKDIQAAREEAMSFAMYKLMTAKYSHSPTGVGALNRFRDIMKKHGYNFQDYSIDYSSGSPAALGNYLAQYILQMSQVDGANEEGNYINNAYKPLNPPLDIAGSGPLTLTDPNSWQPIKLQIAIDQDGHKMKECKCGGRPLKDLIGGVDPSGRPVTNVQTFQGPDWARVLPFSLKKEDLKIYQRDGQEFKVYHDPGAFLPRLDPVKGGG
;
A
#
# COMPACT_ATOMS: atom_id res chain seq x y z
N GLN A 1 2.34 -2.25 -4.02
CA GLN A 1 3.80 -2.14 -3.82
C GLN A 1 4.28 -0.68 -3.95
N ALA A 2 3.96 0.06 -5.01
CA ALA A 2 4.42 1.44 -5.25
C ALA A 2 4.14 2.37 -4.05
N ARG A 3 2.93 2.33 -3.49
CA ARG A 3 2.55 3.12 -2.31
C ARG A 3 3.40 2.79 -1.08
N ASN A 4 3.72 1.53 -0.84
CA ASN A 4 4.59 1.15 0.27
C ASN A 4 6.03 1.65 0.06
N LEU A 5 6.54 1.59 -1.17
CA LEU A 5 7.86 2.17 -1.51
C LEU A 5 7.86 3.69 -1.30
N PHE A 6 6.77 4.37 -1.65
CA PHE A 6 6.61 5.80 -1.38
C PHE A 6 6.68 6.12 0.12
N HIS A 7 5.94 5.39 0.97
CA HIS A 7 5.99 5.59 2.42
C HIS A 7 7.39 5.34 3.00
N VAL A 8 8.07 4.31 2.49
CA VAL A 8 9.46 4.00 2.87
C VAL A 8 10.40 5.12 2.45
N ALA A 9 10.26 5.63 1.23
CA ALA A 9 11.09 6.72 0.73
C ALA A 9 10.91 8.01 1.55
N ILE A 10 9.67 8.36 1.92
CA ILE A 10 9.41 9.49 2.83
C ILE A 10 10.07 9.27 4.19
N ALA A 11 9.92 8.07 4.77
CA ALA A 11 10.48 7.75 6.08
C ALA A 11 12.00 7.93 6.10
N MET A 12 12.69 7.45 5.07
CA MET A 12 14.14 7.59 4.95
C MET A 12 14.56 9.03 4.69
N TYR A 13 13.87 9.69 3.75
CA TYR A 13 14.21 11.05 3.36
C TYR A 13 14.01 12.04 4.51
N ASP A 14 12.87 12.05 5.16
CA ASP A 14 12.57 12.96 6.24
C ASP A 14 13.45 12.70 7.49
N ALA A 15 13.75 11.43 7.80
CA ALA A 15 14.67 11.08 8.87
C ALA A 15 16.08 11.60 8.59
N TRP A 16 16.51 11.60 7.32
CA TRP A 16 17.78 12.19 6.91
C TRP A 16 17.73 13.72 6.91
N ALA A 17 16.66 14.31 6.31
CA ALA A 17 16.50 15.75 6.14
C ALA A 17 16.33 16.51 7.46
N ALA A 18 15.79 15.85 8.50
CA ALA A 18 15.66 16.44 9.83
C ALA A 18 16.99 16.94 10.43
N TYR A 19 18.12 16.41 9.98
CA TYR A 19 19.46 16.80 10.39
C TYR A 19 20.19 17.62 9.32
N ASP A 20 19.50 18.05 8.28
CA ASP A 20 20.05 18.88 7.21
C ASP A 20 19.55 20.32 7.34
N LYS A 21 20.42 21.29 6.99
CA LYS A 21 20.07 22.70 7.12
C LYS A 21 19.41 23.28 5.88
N GLU A 22 19.57 22.61 4.74
CA GLU A 22 19.11 23.09 3.43
C GLU A 22 17.97 22.23 2.87
N ALA A 23 17.95 20.94 3.23
CA ALA A 23 16.94 20.02 2.74
C ALA A 23 15.57 20.31 3.35
N ASP A 24 14.59 20.52 2.48
CA ASP A 24 13.19 20.67 2.87
C ASP A 24 12.56 19.28 3.09
N THR A 25 11.93 19.08 4.24
CA THR A 25 11.24 17.83 4.59
C THR A 25 9.97 17.65 3.78
N TYR A 26 9.51 16.41 3.59
CA TYR A 26 8.24 16.12 2.92
C TYR A 26 7.05 16.20 3.89
N LEU A 27 7.15 15.55 5.05
CA LEU A 27 6.08 15.42 6.03
C LEU A 27 6.34 16.20 7.33
N LEU A 28 7.58 16.14 7.84
CA LEU A 28 7.95 16.82 9.09
C LEU A 28 7.74 18.33 8.99
N GLY A 29 6.97 18.89 9.93
CA GLY A 29 6.62 20.32 9.98
C GLY A 29 5.53 20.72 8.99
N LYS A 30 4.90 19.78 8.29
CA LYS A 30 3.91 20.06 7.22
C LYS A 30 2.61 19.33 7.43
N THR A 31 1.61 19.72 6.63
CA THR A 31 0.34 19.02 6.52
C THR A 31 0.27 18.35 5.16
N VAL A 32 0.22 17.02 5.15
CA VAL A 32 0.15 16.21 3.93
C VAL A 32 -1.05 15.27 4.03
N GLY A 33 -1.90 15.27 3.01
CA GLY A 33 -3.09 14.43 2.98
C GLY A 33 -4.05 14.66 4.14
N GLY A 34 -4.08 15.86 4.71
CA GLY A 34 -4.90 16.20 5.88
C GLY A 34 -4.26 15.84 7.23
N VAL A 35 -3.11 15.17 7.23
CA VAL A 35 -2.36 14.86 8.45
C VAL A 35 -1.33 15.95 8.71
N ASN A 36 -1.47 16.64 9.84
CA ASN A 36 -0.49 17.62 10.30
C ASN A 36 0.58 16.92 11.14
N CYS A 37 1.86 17.02 10.74
CA CYS A 37 3.01 16.44 11.43
C CYS A 37 3.88 17.55 12.03
N PRO A 38 3.61 18.02 13.26
CA PRO A 38 4.37 19.10 13.87
C PRO A 38 5.85 18.73 14.03
N PHE A 39 6.74 19.65 13.67
CA PHE A 39 8.16 19.46 13.89
C PHE A 39 8.84 20.79 14.23
N LYS A 40 9.55 20.83 15.35
CA LYS A 40 10.22 22.04 15.85
C LYS A 40 11.75 21.99 15.68
N GLY A 41 12.22 21.04 14.86
CA GLY A 41 13.63 20.72 14.77
C GLY A 41 14.07 19.71 15.83
N ILE A 42 15.29 19.21 15.69
CA ILE A 42 15.93 18.29 16.62
C ILE A 42 17.30 18.84 17.01
N PRO A 43 17.77 18.69 18.28
CA PRO A 43 19.12 19.08 18.67
C PRO A 43 20.17 18.42 17.76
N VAL A 44 21.17 19.21 17.36
CA VAL A 44 22.24 18.72 16.47
C VAL A 44 23.12 17.73 17.25
N PRO A 45 23.20 16.46 16.81
CA PRO A 45 24.02 15.46 17.49
C PRO A 45 25.52 15.68 17.21
N LYS A 46 26.38 15.04 18.02
CA LYS A 46 27.83 15.05 17.77
C LYS A 46 28.20 14.34 16.48
N ASP A 47 27.52 13.25 16.19
CA ASP A 47 27.68 12.47 14.95
C ASP A 47 26.36 12.47 14.19
N ILE A 48 26.27 13.33 13.18
CA ILE A 48 25.08 13.49 12.34
C ILE A 48 24.82 12.22 11.51
N GLN A 49 25.88 11.57 11.03
CA GLN A 49 25.73 10.38 10.19
C GLN A 49 25.14 9.22 11.00
N ALA A 50 25.68 8.94 12.17
CA ALA A 50 25.14 7.92 13.06
C ALA A 50 23.69 8.23 13.46
N ALA A 51 23.37 9.49 13.75
CA ALA A 51 22.00 9.88 14.08
C ALA A 51 21.01 9.70 12.90
N ARG A 52 21.43 10.01 11.68
CA ARG A 52 20.65 9.74 10.46
C ARG A 52 20.39 8.26 10.28
N GLU A 53 21.41 7.42 10.40
CA GLU A 53 21.31 5.97 10.25
C GLU A 53 20.36 5.36 11.30
N GLU A 54 20.46 5.80 12.54
CA GLU A 54 19.60 5.35 13.62
C GLU A 54 18.14 5.80 13.38
N ALA A 55 17.90 7.08 13.08
CA ALA A 55 16.54 7.59 12.81
C ALA A 55 15.89 6.89 11.63
N MET A 56 16.60 6.71 10.52
CA MET A 56 16.12 5.94 9.37
C MET A 56 15.79 4.49 9.73
N SER A 57 16.66 3.85 10.53
CA SER A 57 16.48 2.45 10.94
C SER A 57 15.22 2.28 11.79
N PHE A 58 14.98 3.17 12.75
CA PHE A 58 13.76 3.12 13.57
C PHE A 58 12.51 3.46 12.77
N ALA A 59 12.55 4.46 11.90
CA ALA A 59 11.42 4.80 11.02
C ALA A 59 11.04 3.61 10.13
N MET A 60 12.02 2.98 9.51
CA MET A 60 11.83 1.80 8.67
C MET A 60 11.34 0.60 9.47
N TYR A 61 11.96 0.30 10.61
CA TYR A 61 11.58 -0.83 11.45
C TYR A 61 10.12 -0.75 11.86
N LYS A 62 9.68 0.42 12.37
CA LYS A 62 8.31 0.63 12.83
C LYS A 62 7.31 0.55 11.67
N LEU A 63 7.61 1.22 10.55
CA LEU A 63 6.77 1.24 9.37
C LEU A 63 6.61 -0.16 8.77
N MET A 64 7.71 -0.87 8.54
CA MET A 64 7.70 -2.21 7.97
C MET A 64 7.02 -3.23 8.91
N THR A 65 7.25 -3.11 10.22
CA THR A 65 6.59 -3.95 11.21
C THR A 65 5.07 -3.80 11.12
N ALA A 66 4.56 -2.57 11.05
CA ALA A 66 3.12 -2.33 10.90
C ALA A 66 2.57 -2.89 9.58
N LYS A 67 3.26 -2.63 8.46
CA LYS A 67 2.80 -3.05 7.12
C LYS A 67 2.83 -4.56 6.89
N TYR A 68 3.74 -5.28 7.52
CA TYR A 68 3.91 -6.71 7.30
C TYR A 68 3.37 -7.60 8.43
N SER A 69 2.87 -7.02 9.53
CA SER A 69 2.34 -7.77 10.67
C SER A 69 1.22 -8.75 10.28
N HIS A 70 0.39 -8.39 9.32
CA HIS A 70 -0.75 -9.17 8.87
C HIS A 70 -0.47 -10.00 7.60
N SER A 71 0.77 -9.99 7.09
CA SER A 71 1.10 -10.77 5.90
C SER A 71 1.21 -12.27 6.25
N PRO A 72 0.93 -13.19 5.30
CA PRO A 72 1.06 -14.63 5.53
C PRO A 72 2.45 -15.06 6.01
N THR A 73 3.50 -14.34 5.60
CA THR A 73 4.89 -14.56 6.04
C THR A 73 5.34 -13.58 7.12
N GLY A 74 4.40 -12.86 7.72
CA GLY A 74 4.66 -11.76 8.65
C GLY A 74 5.59 -12.13 9.79
N VAL A 75 5.38 -13.25 10.45
CA VAL A 75 6.22 -13.69 11.58
C VAL A 75 7.69 -13.79 11.18
N GLY A 76 8.00 -14.40 10.03
CA GLY A 76 9.36 -14.52 9.54
C GLY A 76 9.97 -13.17 9.15
N ALA A 77 9.16 -12.28 8.54
CA ALA A 77 9.59 -10.93 8.20
C ALA A 77 9.91 -10.10 9.45
N LEU A 78 9.02 -10.11 10.44
CA LEU A 78 9.22 -9.39 11.69
C LEU A 78 10.46 -9.85 12.46
N ASN A 79 10.74 -11.16 12.47
CA ASN A 79 11.96 -11.68 13.09
C ASN A 79 13.20 -11.15 12.38
N ARG A 80 13.23 -11.16 11.03
CA ARG A 80 14.34 -10.58 10.26
C ARG A 80 14.53 -9.10 10.53
N PHE A 81 13.46 -8.31 10.66
CA PHE A 81 13.56 -6.89 10.98
C PHE A 81 14.17 -6.67 12.38
N ARG A 82 13.76 -7.45 13.38
CA ARG A 82 14.36 -7.44 14.72
C ARG A 82 15.84 -7.80 14.72
N ASP A 83 16.22 -8.81 13.94
CA ASP A 83 17.61 -9.25 13.85
C ASP A 83 18.50 -8.20 13.18
N ILE A 84 17.98 -7.45 12.19
CA ILE A 84 18.67 -6.31 11.60
C ILE A 84 18.89 -5.23 12.65
N MET A 85 17.87 -4.84 13.42
CA MET A 85 18.02 -3.84 14.49
C MET A 85 19.06 -4.25 15.52
N LYS A 86 19.04 -5.51 15.98
CA LYS A 86 20.03 -6.07 16.90
C LYS A 86 21.44 -6.03 16.32
N LYS A 87 21.61 -6.39 15.04
CA LYS A 87 22.92 -6.38 14.36
C LYS A 87 23.54 -4.99 14.35
N HIS A 88 22.72 -3.93 14.27
CA HIS A 88 23.18 -2.55 14.35
C HIS A 88 23.28 -2.02 15.79
N GLY A 89 23.01 -2.85 16.79
CA GLY A 89 23.08 -2.46 18.21
C GLY A 89 21.88 -1.61 18.68
N TYR A 90 20.82 -1.53 17.91
CA TYR A 90 19.63 -0.75 18.24
C TYR A 90 18.64 -1.52 19.12
N ASN A 91 18.11 -0.85 20.15
CA ASN A 91 17.05 -1.40 20.98
C ASN A 91 15.71 -1.23 20.27
N PHE A 92 15.29 -2.24 19.50
CA PHE A 92 14.02 -2.22 18.76
C PHE A 92 12.78 -2.14 19.67
N GLN A 93 12.90 -2.28 20.98
CA GLN A 93 11.84 -2.10 21.98
C GLN A 93 11.73 -0.65 22.46
N ASP A 94 12.54 0.26 21.95
CA ASP A 94 12.35 1.69 22.17
C ASP A 94 11.19 2.18 21.28
N TYR A 95 10.10 2.55 21.92
CA TYR A 95 8.88 3.07 21.27
C TYR A 95 8.65 4.56 21.53
N SER A 96 9.59 5.23 22.19
CA SER A 96 9.50 6.67 22.45
C SER A 96 9.31 7.43 21.13
N ILE A 97 8.46 8.44 21.17
CA ILE A 97 8.26 9.41 20.08
C ILE A 97 8.70 10.82 20.49
N ASP A 98 9.23 10.97 21.70
CA ASP A 98 9.74 12.25 22.19
C ASP A 98 11.17 12.48 21.70
N TYR A 99 11.28 13.12 20.55
CA TYR A 99 12.54 13.51 19.93
C TYR A 99 13.14 14.80 20.51
N SER A 100 12.45 15.49 21.42
CA SER A 100 12.89 16.79 21.96
C SER A 100 14.23 16.72 22.69
N SER A 101 14.56 15.56 23.24
CA SER A 101 15.85 15.27 23.86
C SER A 101 16.99 15.05 22.88
N GLY A 102 16.72 15.01 21.57
CA GLY A 102 17.71 14.71 20.53
C GLY A 102 17.85 13.23 20.20
N SER A 103 16.94 12.36 20.68
CA SER A 103 16.96 10.91 20.36
C SER A 103 16.63 10.64 18.91
N PRO A 104 17.57 10.06 18.12
CA PRO A 104 17.30 9.67 16.74
C PRO A 104 16.26 8.54 16.63
N ALA A 105 16.29 7.59 17.56
CA ALA A 105 15.30 6.52 17.65
C ALA A 105 13.88 7.09 17.81
N ALA A 106 13.72 8.05 18.73
CA ALA A 106 12.42 8.68 18.95
C ALA A 106 11.94 9.48 17.73
N LEU A 107 12.84 10.17 17.01
CA LEU A 107 12.51 10.83 15.75
C LEU A 107 12.03 9.84 14.71
N GLY A 108 12.73 8.72 14.54
CA GLY A 108 12.30 7.64 13.61
C GLY A 108 10.94 7.08 13.95
N ASN A 109 10.68 6.80 15.22
CA ASN A 109 9.38 6.34 15.70
C ASN A 109 8.27 7.37 15.47
N TYR A 110 8.54 8.65 15.75
CA TYR A 110 7.64 9.77 15.53
C TYR A 110 7.23 9.86 14.06
N LEU A 111 8.22 9.88 13.17
CA LEU A 111 7.99 9.96 11.73
C LEU A 111 7.15 8.78 11.21
N ALA A 112 7.50 7.56 11.60
CA ALA A 112 6.74 6.37 11.22
C ALA A 112 5.28 6.44 11.69
N GLN A 113 5.03 6.97 12.89
CA GLN A 113 3.67 7.14 13.39
C GLN A 113 2.83 8.04 12.48
N TYR A 114 3.38 9.17 12.03
CA TYR A 114 2.65 10.09 11.16
C TYR A 114 2.47 9.56 9.74
N ILE A 115 3.46 8.82 9.21
CA ILE A 115 3.30 8.13 7.93
C ILE A 115 2.20 7.06 8.02
N LEU A 116 2.12 6.32 9.12
CA LEU A 116 1.04 5.36 9.34
C LEU A 116 -0.32 6.04 9.46
N GLN A 117 -0.42 7.18 10.14
CA GLN A 117 -1.64 7.97 10.19
C GLN A 117 -2.05 8.46 8.79
N MET A 118 -1.10 8.99 8.01
CA MET A 118 -1.33 9.40 6.63
C MET A 118 -1.84 8.22 5.79
N SER A 119 -1.28 7.03 5.98
CA SER A 119 -1.66 5.83 5.23
C SER A 119 -3.09 5.37 5.50
N GLN A 120 -3.70 5.73 6.61
CA GLN A 120 -5.10 5.40 6.88
C GLN A 120 -6.07 6.31 6.11
N VAL A 121 -5.65 7.54 5.79
CA VAL A 121 -6.52 8.57 5.20
C VAL A 121 -6.14 8.98 3.78
N ASP A 122 -5.11 8.38 3.21
CA ASP A 122 -4.59 8.72 1.87
C ASP A 122 -5.46 8.24 0.71
N GLY A 123 -6.59 7.60 0.99
CA GLY A 123 -7.54 7.14 -0.01
C GLY A 123 -7.32 5.70 -0.50
N ALA A 124 -6.29 5.00 -0.04
CA ALA A 124 -6.01 3.62 -0.43
C ALA A 124 -6.93 2.57 0.23
N ASN A 125 -7.80 3.00 1.13
CA ASN A 125 -8.66 2.10 1.92
C ASN A 125 -7.89 1.07 2.77
N GLU A 126 -6.74 1.49 3.32
CA GLU A 126 -5.95 0.62 4.20
C GLU A 126 -6.70 0.30 5.50
N GLU A 127 -7.41 1.28 6.07
CA GLU A 127 -8.27 1.08 7.23
C GLU A 127 -9.34 0.01 7.00
N GLY A 128 -9.90 -0.04 5.78
CA GLY A 128 -10.84 -1.06 5.33
C GLY A 128 -10.16 -2.33 4.79
N ASN A 129 -8.90 -2.59 5.13
CA ASN A 129 -8.13 -3.75 4.67
C ASN A 129 -8.10 -3.91 3.14
N TYR A 130 -8.16 -2.81 2.39
CA TYR A 130 -8.20 -2.78 0.92
C TYR A 130 -9.38 -3.57 0.31
N ILE A 131 -10.46 -3.75 1.06
CA ILE A 131 -11.66 -4.42 0.56
C ILE A 131 -12.24 -3.61 -0.60
N ASN A 132 -12.49 -4.28 -1.73
CA ASN A 132 -13.10 -3.64 -2.90
C ASN A 132 -14.59 -3.38 -2.65
N ASN A 133 -14.92 -2.13 -2.31
CA ASN A 133 -16.29 -1.67 -2.13
C ASN A 133 -16.80 -0.86 -3.34
N ALA A 134 -15.92 -0.51 -4.28
CA ALA A 134 -16.22 0.47 -5.33
C ALA A 134 -16.40 -0.16 -6.73
N TYR A 135 -15.63 -1.19 -7.07
CA TYR A 135 -15.61 -1.74 -8.42
C TYR A 135 -16.33 -3.08 -8.51
N LYS A 136 -17.30 -3.18 -9.43
CA LYS A 136 -17.98 -4.43 -9.79
C LYS A 136 -17.66 -4.78 -11.24
N PRO A 137 -17.09 -5.96 -11.52
CA PRO A 137 -16.85 -6.39 -12.89
C PRO A 137 -18.15 -6.46 -13.69
N LEU A 138 -18.12 -5.96 -14.92
CA LEU A 138 -19.22 -6.12 -15.88
C LEU A 138 -19.19 -7.49 -16.54
N ASN A 139 -17.99 -8.03 -16.74
CA ASN A 139 -17.82 -9.33 -17.34
C ASN A 139 -17.90 -10.45 -16.30
N PRO A 140 -18.56 -11.58 -16.63
CA PRO A 140 -18.55 -12.75 -15.77
C PRO A 140 -17.14 -13.35 -15.68
N PRO A 141 -16.81 -14.08 -14.60
CA PRO A 141 -15.50 -14.70 -14.46
C PRO A 141 -15.19 -15.69 -15.60
N LEU A 142 -14.01 -15.54 -16.20
CA LEU A 142 -13.48 -16.47 -17.18
C LEU A 142 -13.03 -17.77 -16.48
N ASP A 143 -13.64 -18.87 -16.81
CA ASP A 143 -13.20 -20.20 -16.37
C ASP A 143 -12.30 -20.83 -17.44
N ILE A 144 -10.97 -20.71 -17.24
CA ILE A 144 -9.95 -21.17 -18.22
C ILE A 144 -9.96 -22.69 -18.38
N ALA A 145 -10.35 -23.43 -17.35
CA ALA A 145 -10.38 -24.88 -17.40
C ALA A 145 -11.79 -25.45 -17.65
N GLY A 146 -12.78 -24.59 -17.68
CA GLY A 146 -14.15 -24.96 -18.03
C GLY A 146 -14.32 -25.13 -19.54
N SER A 147 -15.17 -26.05 -19.95
CA SER A 147 -15.59 -26.25 -21.36
C SER A 147 -16.72 -25.33 -21.80
N GLY A 148 -17.07 -24.34 -21.00
CA GLY A 148 -18.14 -23.40 -21.29
C GLY A 148 -17.74 -22.33 -22.32
N PRO A 149 -18.71 -21.72 -23.01
CA PRO A 149 -18.42 -20.63 -23.92
C PRO A 149 -17.81 -19.44 -23.21
N LEU A 150 -16.84 -18.78 -23.86
CA LEU A 150 -16.31 -17.51 -23.41
C LEU A 150 -17.43 -16.46 -23.48
N THR A 151 -17.96 -16.07 -22.35
CA THR A 151 -18.98 -15.04 -22.29
C THR A 151 -18.33 -13.72 -21.94
N LEU A 152 -18.38 -12.76 -22.86
CA LEU A 152 -17.86 -11.43 -22.68
C LEU A 152 -19.00 -10.43 -22.87
N THR A 153 -19.38 -9.72 -21.80
CA THR A 153 -20.46 -8.73 -21.83
C THR A 153 -19.98 -7.42 -22.44
N ASP A 154 -18.78 -6.98 -22.05
CA ASP A 154 -18.14 -5.77 -22.55
C ASP A 154 -16.66 -6.03 -22.83
N PRO A 155 -16.23 -6.01 -24.13
CA PRO A 155 -14.84 -6.26 -24.49
C PRO A 155 -13.87 -5.17 -24.02
N ASN A 156 -14.35 -3.98 -23.67
CA ASN A 156 -13.54 -2.88 -23.15
C ASN A 156 -13.40 -2.89 -21.62
N SER A 157 -14.07 -3.82 -20.95
CA SER A 157 -14.02 -3.94 -19.49
C SER A 157 -13.24 -5.15 -19.04
N TRP A 158 -12.59 -5.00 -17.91
CA TRP A 158 -11.83 -6.09 -17.30
C TRP A 158 -12.70 -7.32 -17.02
N GLN A 159 -12.16 -8.50 -17.35
CA GLN A 159 -12.78 -9.78 -17.07
C GLN A 159 -11.99 -10.50 -15.95
N PRO A 160 -12.61 -10.81 -14.80
CA PRO A 160 -11.95 -11.58 -13.77
C PRO A 160 -11.69 -13.01 -14.21
N ILE A 161 -10.63 -13.63 -13.67
CA ILE A 161 -10.32 -15.04 -13.91
C ILE A 161 -10.78 -15.87 -12.73
N LYS A 162 -11.42 -17.00 -13.00
CA LYS A 162 -11.75 -18.02 -12.01
C LYS A 162 -10.51 -18.89 -11.81
N LEU A 163 -9.93 -18.81 -10.62
CA LEU A 163 -8.73 -19.56 -10.27
C LEU A 163 -9.10 -20.97 -9.81
N GLN A 164 -8.48 -21.96 -10.40
CA GLN A 164 -8.58 -23.35 -9.92
C GLN A 164 -7.54 -23.66 -8.85
N ILE A 165 -6.39 -22.99 -8.94
CA ILE A 165 -5.27 -23.13 -8.02
C ILE A 165 -4.75 -21.73 -7.75
N ALA A 166 -4.68 -21.32 -6.48
CA ALA A 166 -3.94 -20.13 -6.11
C ALA A 166 -2.44 -20.47 -6.05
N ILE A 167 -1.61 -19.64 -6.66
CA ILE A 167 -0.15 -19.70 -6.58
C ILE A 167 0.29 -18.46 -5.83
N ASP A 168 1.14 -18.61 -4.82
CA ASP A 168 1.72 -17.49 -4.09
C ASP A 168 2.80 -16.77 -4.92
N GLN A 169 3.34 -15.67 -4.38
CA GLN A 169 4.37 -14.89 -5.07
C GLN A 169 5.70 -15.65 -5.26
N ASP A 170 5.91 -16.72 -4.50
CA ASP A 170 7.09 -17.57 -4.56
C ASP A 170 6.87 -18.76 -5.53
N GLY A 171 5.73 -18.82 -6.22
CA GLY A 171 5.40 -19.86 -7.19
C GLY A 171 4.90 -21.17 -6.57
N HIS A 172 4.66 -21.21 -5.28
CA HIS A 172 4.14 -22.41 -4.63
C HIS A 172 2.63 -22.52 -4.84
N LYS A 173 2.18 -23.72 -5.14
CA LYS A 173 0.75 -24.01 -5.18
C LYS A 173 0.19 -23.83 -3.76
N MET A 174 -0.71 -22.89 -3.60
CA MET A 174 -1.45 -22.70 -2.35
C MET A 174 -2.45 -23.85 -2.17
N LYS A 175 -1.95 -25.06 -1.94
CA LYS A 175 -2.78 -26.20 -1.55
C LYS A 175 -3.45 -25.94 -0.20
N GLU A 176 -2.82 -25.11 0.61
CA GLU A 176 -3.26 -24.72 1.92
C GLU A 176 -2.93 -23.25 2.10
N CYS A 177 -3.93 -22.40 2.12
CA CYS A 177 -3.74 -21.10 2.71
C CYS A 177 -3.40 -21.35 4.17
N LYS A 178 -2.18 -21.05 4.60
CA LYS A 178 -1.81 -21.03 6.02
C LYS A 178 -2.52 -19.92 6.81
N CYS A 179 -3.62 -19.40 6.27
CA CYS A 179 -4.60 -18.58 6.94
C CYS A 179 -5.34 -19.45 7.95
N GLY A 180 -4.67 -19.83 9.04
CA GLY A 180 -5.23 -20.71 10.07
C GLY A 180 -5.22 -22.21 9.74
N GLY A 181 -4.42 -22.67 8.77
CA GLY A 181 -4.20 -24.09 8.49
C GLY A 181 -5.32 -24.80 7.73
N ARG A 182 -6.27 -24.06 7.14
CA ARG A 182 -7.38 -24.65 6.37
C ARG A 182 -7.08 -24.65 4.87
N PRO A 183 -7.50 -25.70 4.13
CA PRO A 183 -7.47 -25.70 2.67
C PRO A 183 -8.25 -24.53 2.08
N LEU A 184 -7.75 -23.94 0.98
CA LEU A 184 -8.42 -22.79 0.31
C LEU A 184 -9.87 -23.12 -0.07
N LYS A 185 -10.16 -24.35 -0.48
CA LYS A 185 -11.52 -24.82 -0.80
C LYS A 185 -12.51 -24.67 0.35
N ASP A 186 -12.02 -24.79 1.60
CA ASP A 186 -12.85 -24.71 2.81
C ASP A 186 -13.00 -23.26 3.29
N LEU A 187 -12.26 -22.33 2.68
CA LEU A 187 -12.30 -20.90 2.97
C LEU A 187 -13.09 -20.10 1.94
N ILE A 188 -13.35 -20.67 0.76
CA ILE A 188 -14.11 -19.99 -0.30
C ILE A 188 -15.50 -19.65 0.21
N GLY A 189 -15.86 -18.37 0.12
CA GLY A 189 -17.12 -17.83 0.63
C GLY A 189 -17.09 -17.34 2.07
N GLY A 190 -15.95 -17.53 2.77
CA GLY A 190 -15.66 -16.93 4.06
C GLY A 190 -14.81 -15.67 3.96
N VAL A 191 -14.21 -15.28 5.09
CA VAL A 191 -13.26 -14.17 5.18
C VAL A 191 -11.91 -14.67 5.71
N ASP A 192 -10.82 -14.07 5.26
CA ASP A 192 -9.49 -14.32 5.80
C ASP A 192 -9.32 -13.65 7.17
N PRO A 193 -8.20 -13.88 7.90
CA PRO A 193 -7.95 -13.25 9.20
C PRO A 193 -7.91 -11.71 9.16
N SER A 194 -7.76 -11.10 8.00
CA SER A 194 -7.83 -9.65 7.81
C SER A 194 -9.23 -9.15 7.41
N GLY A 195 -10.23 -10.04 7.38
CA GLY A 195 -11.62 -9.72 7.05
C GLY A 195 -11.92 -9.64 5.56
N ARG A 196 -11.00 -10.06 4.67
CA ARG A 196 -11.23 -10.04 3.22
C ARG A 196 -12.03 -11.27 2.78
N PRO A 197 -12.99 -11.10 1.86
CA PRO A 197 -13.67 -12.24 1.27
C PRO A 197 -12.70 -13.19 0.58
N VAL A 198 -12.79 -14.47 0.90
CA VAL A 198 -12.02 -15.52 0.21
C VAL A 198 -12.85 -16.06 -0.94
N THR A 199 -12.34 -15.89 -2.15
CA THR A 199 -13.00 -16.34 -3.38
C THR A 199 -12.00 -17.00 -4.31
N ASN A 200 -12.48 -17.91 -5.16
CA ASN A 200 -11.70 -18.45 -6.25
C ASN A 200 -11.74 -17.57 -7.51
N VAL A 201 -12.43 -16.44 -7.47
CA VAL A 201 -12.47 -15.46 -8.55
C VAL A 201 -11.48 -14.36 -8.25
N GLN A 202 -10.68 -14.00 -9.23
CA GLN A 202 -9.74 -12.89 -9.14
C GLN A 202 -10.47 -11.59 -8.78
N THR A 203 -9.97 -10.88 -7.77
CA THR A 203 -10.49 -9.56 -7.40
C THR A 203 -9.74 -8.46 -8.15
N PHE A 204 -10.45 -7.39 -8.49
CA PHE A 204 -9.84 -6.22 -9.12
C PHE A 204 -8.81 -5.60 -8.16
N GLN A 205 -7.59 -5.39 -8.66
CA GLN A 205 -6.51 -4.87 -7.86
C GLN A 205 -6.52 -3.33 -7.85
N GLY A 206 -6.47 -2.75 -6.66
CA GLY A 206 -6.38 -1.32 -6.48
C GLY A 206 -7.63 -0.53 -6.96
N PRO A 207 -8.85 -0.92 -6.56
CA PRO A 207 -10.07 -0.21 -6.96
C PRO A 207 -10.09 1.25 -6.49
N ASP A 208 -9.33 1.56 -5.46
CA ASP A 208 -9.23 2.89 -4.87
C ASP A 208 -8.06 3.74 -5.41
N TRP A 209 -7.28 3.23 -6.39
CA TRP A 209 -6.09 3.94 -6.89
C TRP A 209 -6.37 5.38 -7.37
N ALA A 210 -7.52 5.65 -7.96
CA ALA A 210 -7.89 6.99 -8.38
C ALA A 210 -8.11 7.98 -7.21
N ARG A 211 -8.20 7.49 -5.98
CA ARG A 211 -8.39 8.30 -4.77
C ARG A 211 -7.13 8.46 -3.94
N VAL A 212 -6.11 7.64 -4.23
CA VAL A 212 -4.86 7.65 -3.46
C VAL A 212 -4.16 8.98 -3.64
N LEU A 213 -3.75 9.59 -2.52
CA LEU A 213 -2.98 10.83 -2.51
C LEU A 213 -1.72 10.68 -3.36
N PRO A 214 -1.57 11.46 -4.43
CA PRO A 214 -0.38 11.38 -5.28
C PRO A 214 0.81 12.07 -4.62
N PHE A 215 2.01 11.64 -4.98
CA PHE A 215 3.24 12.21 -4.45
C PHE A 215 3.50 13.64 -4.93
N SER A 216 3.39 13.88 -6.23
CA SER A 216 3.83 15.13 -6.86
C SER A 216 2.69 15.96 -7.43
N LEU A 217 1.49 15.39 -7.54
CA LEU A 217 0.34 16.10 -8.10
C LEU A 217 -0.43 16.82 -6.99
N LYS A 218 -0.99 17.98 -7.33
CA LYS A 218 -1.78 18.79 -6.42
C LYS A 218 -3.27 18.51 -6.59
N LYS A 219 -4.07 18.95 -5.63
CA LYS A 219 -5.53 18.81 -5.69
C LYS A 219 -6.13 19.49 -6.94
N GLU A 220 -5.50 20.56 -7.40
CA GLU A 220 -5.90 21.33 -8.59
C GLU A 220 -5.68 20.53 -9.88
N ASP A 221 -4.80 19.53 -9.87
CA ASP A 221 -4.55 18.65 -11.01
C ASP A 221 -5.63 17.57 -11.16
N LEU A 222 -6.50 17.41 -10.13
CA LEU A 222 -7.59 16.44 -10.15
C LEU A 222 -8.69 16.89 -11.11
N LYS A 223 -8.97 16.05 -12.11
CA LYS A 223 -10.08 16.23 -13.05
C LYS A 223 -11.18 15.23 -12.79
N ILE A 224 -12.40 15.67 -12.96
CA ILE A 224 -13.60 14.83 -12.78
C ILE A 224 -14.27 14.68 -14.14
N TYR A 225 -14.41 13.44 -14.59
CA TYR A 225 -15.07 13.08 -15.83
C TYR A 225 -16.38 12.35 -15.52
N GLN A 226 -17.40 12.62 -16.32
CA GLN A 226 -18.68 11.89 -16.27
C GLN A 226 -18.78 10.97 -17.49
N ARG A 227 -19.03 9.70 -17.27
CA ARG A 227 -19.24 8.74 -18.35
C ARG A 227 -20.30 7.71 -17.93
N ASP A 228 -21.29 7.50 -18.77
CA ASP A 228 -22.37 6.52 -18.57
C ASP A 228 -23.04 6.65 -17.18
N GLY A 229 -23.20 7.90 -16.69
CA GLY A 229 -23.78 8.21 -15.38
C GLY A 229 -22.85 7.94 -14.19
N GLN A 230 -21.57 7.65 -14.43
CA GLN A 230 -20.56 7.44 -13.40
C GLN A 230 -19.51 8.55 -13.39
N GLU A 231 -19.05 8.90 -12.20
CA GLU A 231 -18.00 9.88 -11.98
C GLU A 231 -16.62 9.18 -11.90
N PHE A 232 -15.67 9.67 -12.70
CA PHE A 232 -14.29 9.22 -12.68
C PHE A 232 -13.37 10.37 -12.26
N LYS A 233 -12.59 10.15 -11.21
CA LYS A 233 -11.58 11.10 -10.71
C LYS A 233 -10.22 10.68 -11.23
N VAL A 234 -9.56 11.54 -11.98
CA VAL A 234 -8.25 11.28 -12.55
C VAL A 234 -7.33 12.49 -12.40
N TYR A 235 -6.05 12.23 -12.13
CA TYR A 235 -5.03 13.27 -12.06
C TYR A 235 -4.36 13.54 -13.41
N HIS A 236 -4.52 12.64 -14.35
CA HIS A 236 -4.02 12.81 -15.71
C HIS A 236 -5.14 12.56 -16.69
N ASP A 237 -5.21 13.39 -17.72
CA ASP A 237 -6.19 13.21 -18.78
C ASP A 237 -5.85 11.89 -19.53
N PRO A 238 -6.74 10.90 -19.52
CA PRO A 238 -6.49 9.65 -20.22
C PRO A 238 -6.50 9.80 -21.76
N GLY A 239 -6.80 11.00 -22.25
CA GLY A 239 -7.02 11.26 -23.66
C GLY A 239 -8.41 10.81 -24.14
N ALA A 240 -8.61 10.76 -25.44
CA ALA A 240 -9.83 10.26 -26.03
C ALA A 240 -9.96 8.76 -25.74
N PHE A 241 -11.12 8.34 -25.27
CA PHE A 241 -11.41 6.91 -25.17
C PHE A 241 -11.36 6.28 -26.56
N LEU A 242 -10.69 5.16 -26.68
CA LEU A 242 -10.73 4.36 -27.89
C LEU A 242 -12.20 4.00 -28.19
N PRO A 243 -12.65 4.11 -29.45
CA PRO A 243 -13.98 3.65 -29.82
C PRO A 243 -14.13 2.18 -29.40
N ARG A 244 -15.32 1.81 -28.93
CA ARG A 244 -15.60 0.41 -28.63
C ARG A 244 -15.26 -0.43 -29.84
N LEU A 245 -14.50 -1.49 -29.63
CA LEU A 245 -14.22 -2.46 -30.67
C LEU A 245 -15.55 -2.97 -31.24
N ASP A 246 -15.75 -2.80 -32.54
CA ASP A 246 -16.90 -3.37 -33.21
C ASP A 246 -16.64 -4.89 -33.42
N PRO A 247 -17.33 -5.77 -32.70
CA PRO A 247 -17.08 -7.21 -32.81
C PRO A 247 -17.35 -7.76 -34.22
N VAL A 248 -18.09 -7.02 -35.07
CA VAL A 248 -18.40 -7.42 -36.43
C VAL A 248 -17.31 -6.98 -37.44
N LYS A 249 -16.57 -5.91 -37.15
CA LYS A 249 -15.57 -5.33 -38.04
C LYS A 249 -14.14 -5.77 -37.74
N GLY A 250 -13.94 -6.61 -36.72
CA GLY A 250 -12.63 -7.15 -36.41
C GLY A 250 -11.57 -6.08 -36.15
N GLY A 251 -11.58 -5.57 -34.94
CA GLY A 251 -10.50 -4.78 -34.35
C GLY A 251 -10.05 -3.56 -35.16
N GLY A 252 -9.95 -2.45 -34.45
CA GLY A 252 -9.23 -1.28 -34.96
C GLY A 252 -7.73 -1.42 -34.79
#